data_89766434d0b2d44791b33f3a3e82ece6
#
_entry.id   89766434d0b2d44791b33f3a3e82ece6
#
_cell.length_a   1.000
_cell.length_b   1.000
_cell.length_c   1.000
_cell.angle_alpha   90.00
_cell.angle_beta   90.00
_cell.angle_gamma   90.00
#
_symmetry.space_group_name_H-M   'P 1'
#
loop_
_entity.id
_entity.type
_entity.pdbx_description
1 polymer ?
#
loop_
_entity_poly.entity_id
_entity_poly.type
_entity_poly.pdbx_seq_one_letter_code
_entity_poly.pdbx_strand_id
1 'polypeptide(L)'
;MSVPTGSETLDSILNGGLPEGRTVLVTGGPGTGKSTLAMQFLAEGLARDENCLYISTEQTFEELADAFADFAFDLEHEKLTVTSLHATPGQTVDGGGERELTLETLEGGKMLGGDYSAPFESQYITQYLERFAPADRVVLDSISGLSAIGEDQDVFRRTLLDFIRLLNDEFGATALFTAEESQPDPTQGDIKTVAASDAVQFNTHGVLRLWQENVGGDYHRFLEVVKMRGVDHDTRVHEVSFTYEGLRISPRLRTHPGEFVPSDHMSTGIPGLDSLIGGGIVKGGTLLLEHDGQASPHSILTNLMVQAREAGMPITIIPPVELPPKRLRTIIDERIGDMEELLATDQLFLVDFANIWENTKRNVFKPQEHDTDGPAAVFRTIDDRRGDQSMLTILNVEAQLPVLSDDELRQIRLWEEENLYMPGDTSVYMFNPATLSDELAAFYENGAWQTLEMWVTDNGLQYIELQKSPSGFMGSTRLVEYIEDKPYMRVQQPPGAGSTESTLDDGGQ
;
A
#
# COMPACT_ATOMS: atom_id res chain seq x y z
N MET A 1 17.90 10.78 8.40
CA MET A 1 18.31 10.24 7.10
C MET A 1 17.85 8.79 7.02
N SER A 2 17.85 8.20 5.82
CA SER A 2 17.47 6.80 5.60
C SER A 2 18.64 6.02 5.02
N VAL A 3 18.71 4.73 5.35
CA VAL A 3 19.77 3.81 4.95
C VAL A 3 19.17 2.76 4.00
N PRO A 4 19.64 2.68 2.74
CA PRO A 4 19.13 1.74 1.75
C PRO A 4 19.28 0.27 2.18
N THR A 5 18.31 -0.54 1.80
CA THR A 5 18.25 -1.97 2.16
C THR A 5 18.95 -2.89 1.16
N GLY A 6 19.32 -2.38 -0.01
CA GLY A 6 19.77 -3.18 -1.16
C GLY A 6 18.62 -3.70 -2.04
N SER A 7 17.38 -3.30 -1.73
CA SER A 7 16.20 -3.54 -2.55
C SER A 7 15.52 -2.23 -2.88
N GLU A 8 15.63 -1.74 -4.11
CA GLU A 8 15.02 -0.48 -4.54
C GLU A 8 13.51 -0.43 -4.26
N THR A 9 12.82 -1.56 -4.41
CA THR A 9 11.39 -1.64 -4.13
C THR A 9 11.10 -1.52 -2.63
N LEU A 10 11.89 -2.18 -1.76
CA LEU A 10 11.74 -2.04 -0.31
C LEU A 10 12.06 -0.63 0.16
N ASP A 11 13.09 -0.03 -0.40
CA ASP A 11 13.46 1.36 -0.12
C ASP A 11 12.33 2.33 -0.52
N SER A 12 11.68 2.08 -1.65
CA SER A 12 10.48 2.84 -2.07
C SER A 12 9.30 2.65 -1.10
N ILE A 13 9.04 1.42 -0.65
CA ILE A 13 8.00 1.09 0.34
C ILE A 13 8.26 1.81 1.67
N LEU A 14 9.53 1.95 2.06
CA LEU A 14 10.00 2.59 3.28
C LEU A 14 10.32 4.09 3.12
N ASN A 15 9.97 4.67 1.97
CA ASN A 15 10.21 6.09 1.67
C ASN A 15 11.71 6.48 1.77
N GLY A 16 12.59 5.60 1.28
CA GLY A 16 14.02 5.81 1.15
C GLY A 16 14.92 4.81 1.90
N GLY A 17 14.36 3.82 2.58
CA GLY A 17 15.10 2.80 3.32
C GLY A 17 14.88 2.79 4.82
N LEU A 18 15.74 2.11 5.57
CA LEU A 18 15.64 2.01 7.03
C LEU A 18 16.03 3.34 7.71
N PRO A 19 15.43 3.71 8.85
CA PRO A 19 15.82 4.89 9.61
C PRO A 19 17.26 4.77 10.13
N GLU A 20 18.09 5.76 9.84
CA GLU A 20 19.50 5.80 10.24
C GLU A 20 19.67 5.75 11.76
N GLY A 21 20.65 4.98 12.23
CA GLY A 21 20.96 4.81 13.66
C GLY A 21 19.82 4.16 14.45
N ARG A 22 19.00 3.34 13.80
CA ARG A 22 17.85 2.67 14.42
C ARG A 22 17.87 1.17 14.18
N THR A 23 17.20 0.46 15.07
CA THR A 23 17.06 -1.00 14.98
C THR A 23 15.71 -1.36 14.39
N VAL A 24 15.73 -2.18 13.33
CA VAL A 24 14.54 -2.74 12.67
C VAL A 24 14.54 -4.26 12.86
N LEU A 25 13.37 -4.83 13.13
CA LEU A 25 13.15 -6.25 13.30
C LEU A 25 12.56 -6.86 12.02
N VAL A 26 13.08 -7.99 11.59
CA VAL A 26 12.52 -8.85 10.54
C VAL A 26 12.01 -10.13 11.18
N THR A 27 10.70 -10.35 11.16
CA THR A 27 10.07 -11.57 11.70
C THR A 27 9.60 -12.50 10.57
N GLY A 28 9.46 -13.77 10.88
CA GLY A 28 8.86 -14.74 9.95
C GLY A 28 9.26 -16.17 10.25
N GLY A 29 8.57 -17.12 9.62
CA GLY A 29 8.86 -18.54 9.72
C GLY A 29 10.21 -18.94 9.09
N PRO A 30 10.62 -20.21 9.24
CA PRO A 30 11.80 -20.75 8.56
C PRO A 30 11.67 -20.64 7.03
N GLY A 31 12.78 -20.34 6.33
CA GLY A 31 12.82 -20.30 4.86
C GLY A 31 12.07 -19.12 4.20
N THR A 32 11.61 -18.12 4.97
CA THR A 32 10.91 -16.95 4.43
C THR A 32 11.85 -15.90 3.82
N GLY A 33 13.16 -15.93 4.14
CA GLY A 33 14.16 -15.03 3.58
C GLY A 33 14.72 -13.99 4.55
N LYS A 34 14.50 -14.12 5.86
CA LYS A 34 15.03 -13.21 6.88
C LYS A 34 16.52 -12.97 6.77
N SER A 35 17.30 -14.06 6.79
CA SER A 35 18.78 -14.02 6.69
C SER A 35 19.24 -13.49 5.33
N THR A 36 18.52 -13.79 4.25
CA THR A 36 18.82 -13.27 2.91
C THR A 36 18.64 -11.75 2.85
N LEU A 37 17.54 -11.21 3.41
CA LEU A 37 17.32 -9.77 3.50
C LEU A 37 18.39 -9.10 4.39
N ALA A 38 18.77 -9.76 5.49
CA ALA A 38 19.79 -9.27 6.39
C ALA A 38 21.15 -9.18 5.71
N MET A 39 21.55 -10.20 4.95
CA MET A 39 22.80 -10.20 4.20
C MET A 39 22.78 -9.19 3.05
N GLN A 40 21.67 -9.06 2.33
CA GLN A 40 21.48 -8.05 1.28
C GLN A 40 21.65 -6.63 1.83
N PHE A 41 21.10 -6.36 3.03
CA PHE A 41 21.29 -5.08 3.73
C PHE A 41 22.76 -4.76 4.01
N LEU A 42 23.56 -5.77 4.41
CA LEU A 42 25.01 -5.58 4.60
C LEU A 42 25.75 -5.44 3.26
N ALA A 43 25.38 -6.25 2.25
CA ALA A 43 26.00 -6.17 0.93
C ALA A 43 25.84 -4.77 0.30
N GLU A 44 24.70 -4.11 0.49
CA GLU A 44 24.49 -2.72 0.08
C GLU A 44 25.41 -1.75 0.84
N GLY A 45 25.65 -1.99 2.13
CA GLY A 45 26.62 -1.21 2.93
C GLY A 45 28.05 -1.39 2.43
N LEU A 46 28.47 -2.62 2.17
CA LEU A 46 29.79 -2.92 1.62
C LEU A 46 30.02 -2.24 0.26
N ALA A 47 29.00 -2.22 -0.61
CA ALA A 47 29.05 -1.52 -1.88
C ALA A 47 29.20 0.01 -1.73
N ARG A 48 28.84 0.56 -0.56
CA ARG A 48 29.00 1.98 -0.18
C ARG A 48 30.24 2.26 0.64
N ASP A 49 31.13 1.31 0.76
CA ASP A 49 32.37 1.41 1.54
C ASP A 49 32.14 1.55 3.06
N GLU A 50 31.00 1.04 3.58
CA GLU A 50 30.61 1.05 4.99
C GLU A 50 31.18 -0.17 5.74
N ASN A 51 31.42 -0.01 7.07
CA ASN A 51 31.83 -1.12 7.93
C ASN A 51 30.61 -1.91 8.37
N CYS A 52 30.60 -3.20 8.08
CA CYS A 52 29.47 -4.11 8.29
C CYS A 52 29.80 -5.20 9.28
N LEU A 53 28.88 -5.48 10.21
CA LEU A 53 29.00 -6.55 11.21
C LEU A 53 27.81 -7.50 11.11
N TYR A 54 28.09 -8.78 10.90
CA TYR A 54 27.10 -9.86 10.97
C TYR A 54 27.31 -10.67 12.25
N ILE A 55 26.33 -10.69 13.12
CA ILE A 55 26.33 -11.46 14.37
C ILE A 55 25.37 -12.65 14.19
N SER A 56 25.94 -13.86 14.08
CA SER A 56 25.19 -15.11 14.01
C SER A 56 25.05 -15.70 15.42
N THR A 57 23.86 -16.20 15.76
CA THR A 57 23.63 -16.92 17.04
C THR A 57 23.24 -18.37 16.82
N GLU A 58 23.04 -18.79 15.57
CA GLU A 58 22.55 -20.12 15.23
C GLU A 58 23.46 -20.88 14.25
N GLN A 59 24.16 -20.15 13.39
CA GLN A 59 24.98 -20.72 12.32
C GLN A 59 26.45 -20.38 12.49
N THR A 60 27.31 -21.32 12.18
CA THR A 60 28.74 -21.11 12.02
C THR A 60 29.03 -20.36 10.72
N PHE A 61 30.25 -19.84 10.56
CA PHE A 61 30.65 -19.21 9.31
C PHE A 61 30.60 -20.16 8.11
N GLU A 62 30.98 -21.43 8.29
CA GLU A 62 30.96 -22.46 7.22
C GLU A 62 29.52 -22.71 6.74
N GLU A 63 28.58 -22.82 7.67
CA GLU A 63 27.14 -22.96 7.35
C GLU A 63 26.56 -21.72 6.67
N LEU A 64 26.99 -20.51 7.06
CA LEU A 64 26.59 -19.26 6.40
C LEU A 64 27.18 -19.19 4.98
N ALA A 65 28.44 -19.57 4.79
CA ALA A 65 29.07 -19.57 3.48
C ALA A 65 28.36 -20.54 2.52
N ASP A 66 27.99 -21.73 3.01
CA ASP A 66 27.23 -22.70 2.24
C ASP A 66 25.81 -22.19 1.91
N ALA A 67 25.13 -21.56 2.88
CA ALA A 67 23.78 -21.04 2.70
C ALA A 67 23.71 -19.88 1.68
N PHE A 68 24.77 -19.10 1.55
CA PHE A 68 24.84 -17.97 0.62
C PHE A 68 25.67 -18.24 -0.64
N ALA A 69 26.12 -19.47 -0.89
CA ALA A 69 26.98 -19.83 -2.02
C ALA A 69 26.36 -19.49 -3.40
N ASP A 70 25.03 -19.53 -3.50
CA ASP A 70 24.29 -19.22 -4.73
C ASP A 70 23.90 -17.73 -4.88
N PHE A 71 24.32 -16.86 -3.94
CA PHE A 71 24.05 -15.44 -3.96
C PHE A 71 25.31 -14.61 -4.30
N ALA A 72 25.10 -13.37 -4.77
CA ALA A 72 26.18 -12.44 -5.08
C ALA A 72 26.82 -11.77 -3.84
N PHE A 73 26.69 -12.37 -2.66
CA PHE A 73 27.21 -11.78 -1.42
C PHE A 73 28.68 -12.12 -1.23
N ASP A 74 29.51 -11.09 -1.01
CA ASP A 74 30.95 -11.25 -0.73
C ASP A 74 31.17 -11.37 0.78
N LEU A 75 31.19 -12.61 1.29
CA LEU A 75 31.43 -12.90 2.70
C LEU A 75 32.89 -12.71 3.13
N GLU A 76 33.82 -12.54 2.18
CA GLU A 76 35.25 -12.33 2.44
C GLU A 76 35.67 -10.85 2.28
N HIS A 77 34.69 -9.95 2.09
CA HIS A 77 34.95 -8.53 1.93
C HIS A 77 35.68 -7.91 3.12
N GLU A 78 36.70 -7.10 2.88
CA GLU A 78 37.61 -6.56 3.92
C GLU A 78 36.91 -5.74 5.02
N LYS A 79 35.73 -5.15 4.71
CA LYS A 79 34.92 -4.37 5.66
C LYS A 79 33.78 -5.17 6.27
N LEU A 80 33.71 -6.47 6.03
CA LEU A 80 32.73 -7.35 6.66
C LEU A 80 33.40 -8.11 7.80
N THR A 81 32.85 -7.97 8.99
CA THR A 81 33.14 -8.81 10.14
C THR A 81 31.96 -9.75 10.39
N VAL A 82 32.22 -11.05 10.44
CA VAL A 82 31.24 -12.07 10.82
C VAL A 82 31.66 -12.64 12.17
N THR A 83 30.77 -12.57 13.15
CA THR A 83 31.01 -13.21 14.47
C THR A 83 29.88 -14.17 14.80
N SER A 84 30.26 -15.35 15.29
CA SER A 84 29.33 -16.42 15.66
C SER A 84 29.31 -16.54 17.18
N LEU A 85 28.11 -16.42 17.78
CA LEU A 85 27.88 -16.50 19.22
C LEU A 85 27.13 -17.80 19.54
N HIS A 86 27.85 -18.82 20.01
CA HIS A 86 27.24 -20.11 20.34
C HIS A 86 27.24 -20.36 21.85
N ALA A 87 26.10 -20.89 22.35
CA ALA A 87 26.00 -21.41 23.70
C ALA A 87 26.30 -22.90 23.70
N THR A 88 27.47 -23.32 24.19
CA THR A 88 27.81 -24.70 24.39
C THR A 88 27.50 -25.15 25.82
N PRO A 89 27.13 -26.42 26.07
CA PRO A 89 26.99 -26.93 27.43
C PRO A 89 28.34 -26.86 28.14
N GLY A 90 28.45 -26.04 29.18
CA GLY A 90 29.66 -25.93 29.98
C GLY A 90 29.99 -27.28 30.70
N GLN A 91 31.27 -27.60 30.80
CA GLN A 91 31.74 -28.70 31.62
C GLN A 91 31.78 -28.27 33.09
N THR A 92 30.73 -28.52 33.87
CA THR A 92 30.76 -28.31 35.29
C THR A 92 31.15 -29.59 36.04
N VAL A 93 32.06 -29.44 36.99
CA VAL A 93 32.49 -30.52 37.91
C VAL A 93 31.39 -30.85 38.93
N ASP A 94 30.37 -30.00 39.07
CA ASP A 94 29.29 -30.15 40.06
C ASP A 94 27.88 -29.89 39.44
N GLY A 95 27.47 -30.63 38.45
CA GLY A 95 26.07 -30.90 38.09
C GLY A 95 25.08 -29.72 37.85
N GLY A 96 25.50 -28.49 37.88
CA GLY A 96 24.72 -27.30 37.50
C GLY A 96 25.20 -26.80 36.12
N GLY A 97 24.41 -27.04 35.09
CA GLY A 97 24.82 -26.74 33.70
C GLY A 97 24.85 -25.25 33.40
N GLU A 98 25.95 -24.57 33.73
CA GLU A 98 26.22 -23.25 33.19
C GLU A 98 26.54 -23.37 31.70
N ARG A 99 25.93 -22.56 30.87
CA ARG A 99 26.26 -22.49 29.45
C ARG A 99 27.49 -21.66 29.25
N GLU A 100 28.37 -22.09 28.38
CA GLU A 100 29.60 -21.40 28.02
C GLU A 100 29.44 -20.71 26.65
N LEU A 101 29.87 -19.47 26.56
CA LEU A 101 29.87 -18.69 25.32
C LEU A 101 31.10 -19.07 24.51
N THR A 102 30.90 -19.61 23.32
CA THR A 102 31.96 -19.83 22.34
C THR A 102 31.82 -18.79 21.24
N LEU A 103 32.92 -18.11 20.92
CA LEU A 103 32.97 -17.00 19.96
C LEU A 103 33.95 -17.32 18.86
N GLU A 104 33.48 -17.31 17.62
CA GLU A 104 34.28 -17.40 16.42
C GLU A 104 34.14 -16.09 15.64
N THR A 105 35.25 -15.52 15.17
CA THR A 105 35.21 -14.28 14.38
C THR A 105 36.02 -14.40 13.11
N LEU A 106 35.44 -13.96 12.03
CA LEU A 106 36.05 -13.81 10.72
C LEU A 106 36.07 -12.33 10.34
N GLU A 107 37.22 -11.79 9.96
CA GLU A 107 37.39 -10.43 9.47
C GLU A 107 38.12 -10.48 8.12
N GLY A 108 37.48 -9.96 7.07
CA GLY A 108 38.02 -9.99 5.72
C GLY A 108 38.43 -11.40 5.24
N GLY A 109 37.58 -12.40 5.49
CA GLY A 109 37.86 -13.79 5.12
C GLY A 109 38.93 -14.52 5.95
N LYS A 110 39.43 -13.92 7.06
CA LYS A 110 40.46 -14.52 7.91
C LYS A 110 39.93 -14.79 9.32
N MET A 111 40.05 -16.03 9.78
CA MET A 111 39.76 -16.38 11.17
C MET A 111 40.68 -15.60 12.11
N LEU A 112 40.10 -14.78 12.98
CA LEU A 112 40.84 -14.17 14.11
C LEU A 112 40.90 -15.26 15.19
N GLY A 113 42.08 -15.90 15.34
CA GLY A 113 42.28 -17.02 16.24
C GLY A 113 42.08 -16.71 17.70
N GLY A 114 41.42 -17.59 18.39
CA GLY A 114 41.27 -17.74 19.84
C GLY A 114 39.82 -18.00 20.20
N ASP A 115 39.53 -19.25 20.61
CA ASP A 115 38.30 -19.58 21.30
C ASP A 115 38.21 -18.71 22.55
N TYR A 116 37.31 -17.73 22.52
CA TYR A 116 37.00 -16.97 23.72
C TYR A 116 35.89 -17.71 24.44
N SER A 117 36.19 -18.15 25.66
CA SER A 117 35.24 -18.87 26.52
C SER A 117 34.89 -17.96 27.71
N ALA A 118 33.61 -17.69 27.90
CA ALA A 118 33.06 -16.92 29.00
C ALA A 118 31.68 -17.47 29.42
N PRO A 119 31.19 -17.11 30.60
CA PRO A 119 29.78 -17.38 30.93
C PRO A 119 28.86 -16.76 29.88
N PHE A 120 27.78 -17.47 29.53
CA PHE A 120 26.79 -16.98 28.57
C PHE A 120 25.87 -15.94 29.23
N GLU A 121 26.41 -14.75 29.45
CA GLU A 121 25.75 -13.62 30.09
C GLU A 121 25.87 -12.36 29.21
N SER A 122 24.86 -11.48 29.25
CA SER A 122 24.79 -10.29 28.42
C SER A 122 26.03 -9.37 28.54
N GLN A 123 26.59 -9.21 29.74
CA GLN A 123 27.75 -8.35 29.96
C GLN A 123 28.99 -8.79 29.20
N TYR A 124 29.24 -10.10 29.07
CA TYR A 124 30.40 -10.63 28.35
C TYR A 124 30.21 -10.49 26.83
N ILE A 125 28.99 -10.70 26.37
CA ILE A 125 28.64 -10.53 24.95
C ILE A 125 28.79 -9.05 24.54
N THR A 126 28.25 -8.13 25.34
CA THR A 126 28.38 -6.68 25.12
C THR A 126 29.85 -6.26 25.06
N GLN A 127 30.63 -6.64 26.08
CA GLN A 127 32.07 -6.33 26.15
C GLN A 127 32.86 -6.92 24.96
N TYR A 128 32.45 -8.08 24.47
CA TYR A 128 33.08 -8.68 23.30
C TYR A 128 32.74 -7.90 22.03
N LEU A 129 31.49 -7.52 21.84
CA LEU A 129 31.01 -6.81 20.65
C LEU A 129 31.57 -5.38 20.57
N GLU A 130 31.80 -4.69 21.69
CA GLU A 130 32.43 -3.36 21.75
C GLU A 130 33.76 -3.27 20.94
N ARG A 131 34.44 -4.40 20.74
CA ARG A 131 35.67 -4.48 19.96
C ARG A 131 35.48 -4.18 18.48
N PHE A 132 34.25 -4.30 17.97
CA PHE A 132 33.89 -4.10 16.56
C PHE A 132 33.32 -2.70 16.30
N ALA A 133 33.29 -1.84 17.30
CA ALA A 133 32.88 -0.45 17.14
C ALA A 133 34.00 0.40 16.49
N PRO A 134 33.67 1.38 15.64
CA PRO A 134 32.34 1.66 15.10
C PRO A 134 31.97 0.73 13.95
N ALA A 135 30.68 0.49 13.74
CA ALA A 135 30.13 -0.18 12.56
C ALA A 135 28.96 0.63 12.03
N ASP A 136 28.84 0.75 10.71
CA ASP A 136 27.77 1.52 10.08
C ASP A 136 26.49 0.69 9.98
N ARG A 137 26.63 -0.61 9.69
CA ARG A 137 25.52 -1.57 9.61
C ARG A 137 25.77 -2.81 10.46
N VAL A 138 24.76 -3.21 11.21
CA VAL A 138 24.84 -4.42 12.04
C VAL A 138 23.64 -5.32 11.79
N VAL A 139 23.89 -6.60 11.64
CA VAL A 139 22.87 -7.66 11.61
C VAL A 139 23.03 -8.55 12.83
N LEU A 140 21.90 -8.89 13.49
CA LEU A 140 21.84 -9.93 14.51
C LEU A 140 20.86 -11.02 14.03
N ASP A 141 21.41 -12.18 13.67
CA ASP A 141 20.65 -13.32 13.11
C ASP A 141 20.90 -14.61 13.93
N SER A 142 19.98 -14.99 14.80
CA SER A 142 18.72 -14.38 15.18
C SER A 142 18.69 -13.99 16.67
N ILE A 143 17.74 -13.16 17.02
CA ILE A 143 17.47 -12.86 18.45
C ILE A 143 17.07 -14.12 19.21
N SER A 144 16.48 -15.11 18.53
CA SER A 144 16.02 -16.36 19.13
C SER A 144 17.16 -17.10 19.84
N GLY A 145 18.38 -17.07 19.31
CA GLY A 145 19.57 -17.67 19.95
C GLY A 145 19.95 -16.98 21.26
N LEU A 146 19.65 -15.69 21.41
CA LEU A 146 19.88 -14.95 22.67
C LEU A 146 18.85 -15.31 23.76
N SER A 147 17.74 -15.91 23.43
CA SER A 147 16.73 -16.35 24.41
C SER A 147 17.28 -17.38 25.40
N ALA A 148 18.39 -18.04 25.03
CA ALA A 148 19.11 -18.97 25.90
C ALA A 148 19.88 -18.28 27.05
N ILE A 149 20.04 -16.95 27.02
CA ILE A 149 20.76 -16.17 28.06
C ILE A 149 19.97 -16.11 29.39
N GLY A 150 18.64 -16.20 29.34
CA GLY A 150 17.83 -16.15 30.55
C GLY A 150 16.50 -16.90 30.41
N GLU A 151 16.17 -17.70 31.40
CA GLU A 151 14.85 -18.36 31.52
C GLU A 151 13.72 -17.35 31.84
N ASP A 152 14.10 -16.11 32.26
CA ASP A 152 13.20 -15.05 32.67
C ASP A 152 13.05 -14.01 31.52
N GLN A 153 11.80 -13.73 31.17
CA GLN A 153 11.44 -12.73 30.13
C GLN A 153 11.96 -11.31 30.46
N ASP A 154 12.03 -10.95 31.74
CA ASP A 154 12.52 -9.64 32.13
C ASP A 154 14.03 -9.51 31.93
N VAL A 155 14.79 -10.59 32.11
CA VAL A 155 16.24 -10.65 31.83
C VAL A 155 16.46 -10.54 30.32
N PHE A 156 15.76 -11.33 29.54
CA PHE A 156 15.83 -11.26 28.07
C PHE A 156 15.52 -9.86 27.53
N ARG A 157 14.44 -9.23 28.02
CA ARG A 157 14.06 -7.86 27.62
C ARG A 157 15.13 -6.83 27.95
N ARG A 158 15.75 -6.92 29.13
CA ARG A 158 16.85 -6.00 29.52
C ARG A 158 18.07 -6.20 28.62
N THR A 159 18.47 -7.45 28.40
CA THR A 159 19.57 -7.79 27.50
C THR A 159 19.35 -7.22 26.09
N LEU A 160 18.15 -7.40 25.55
CA LEU A 160 17.79 -6.85 24.25
C LEU A 160 17.89 -5.32 24.21
N LEU A 161 17.40 -4.63 25.25
CA LEU A 161 17.49 -3.17 25.34
C LEU A 161 18.94 -2.70 25.44
N ASP A 162 19.78 -3.42 26.16
CA ASP A 162 21.21 -3.11 26.30
C ASP A 162 21.92 -3.31 24.93
N PHE A 163 21.56 -4.37 24.18
CA PHE A 163 22.04 -4.56 22.82
C PHE A 163 21.62 -3.43 21.86
N ILE A 164 20.35 -3.06 21.88
CA ILE A 164 19.84 -1.98 21.02
C ILE A 164 20.59 -0.66 21.34
N ARG A 165 20.85 -0.38 22.61
CA ARG A 165 21.60 0.81 23.02
C ARG A 165 23.06 0.75 22.59
N LEU A 166 23.73 -0.38 22.82
CA LEU A 166 25.09 -0.58 22.35
C LEU A 166 25.21 -0.28 20.85
N LEU A 167 24.36 -0.86 20.03
CA LEU A 167 24.42 -0.71 18.57
C LEU A 167 24.04 0.69 18.10
N ASN A 168 23.02 1.31 18.71
CA ASN A 168 22.58 2.63 18.28
C ASN A 168 23.44 3.76 18.85
N ASP A 169 23.80 3.69 20.16
CA ASP A 169 24.43 4.81 20.86
C ASP A 169 25.97 4.74 20.78
N GLU A 170 26.57 3.54 20.89
CA GLU A 170 28.04 3.39 20.89
C GLU A 170 28.59 3.08 19.51
N PHE A 171 27.93 2.23 18.71
CA PHE A 171 28.36 1.94 17.34
C PHE A 171 27.91 3.03 16.37
N GLY A 172 26.80 3.71 16.64
CA GLY A 172 26.14 4.61 15.69
C GLY A 172 25.46 3.87 14.53
N ALA A 173 25.27 2.57 14.66
CA ALA A 173 24.86 1.68 13.59
C ALA A 173 23.36 1.73 13.28
N THR A 174 23.02 1.50 12.02
CA THR A 174 21.69 1.04 11.65
C THR A 174 21.67 -0.47 11.74
N ALA A 175 20.77 -1.02 12.58
CA ALA A 175 20.76 -2.44 12.90
C ALA A 175 19.51 -3.14 12.36
N LEU A 176 19.71 -4.36 11.85
CA LEU A 176 18.64 -5.25 11.44
C LEU A 176 18.72 -6.54 12.27
N PHE A 177 17.65 -6.83 13.00
CA PHE A 177 17.52 -8.03 13.79
C PHE A 177 16.58 -9.00 13.11
N THR A 178 16.87 -10.29 13.17
CA THR A 178 15.94 -11.33 12.73
C THR A 178 15.35 -12.08 13.92
N ALA A 179 14.11 -12.53 13.80
CA ALA A 179 13.45 -13.37 14.79
C ALA A 179 12.55 -14.41 14.11
N GLU A 180 12.51 -15.60 14.68
CA GLU A 180 11.56 -16.61 14.26
C GLU A 180 10.17 -16.29 14.81
N GLU A 181 9.17 -16.35 13.94
CA GLU A 181 7.76 -16.27 14.31
C GLU A 181 7.24 -17.71 14.47
N SER A 182 6.88 -18.08 15.67
CA SER A 182 6.22 -19.37 15.91
C SER A 182 4.84 -19.31 15.27
N GLN A 183 4.56 -20.23 14.34
CA GLN A 183 3.18 -20.44 13.91
C GLN A 183 2.33 -20.77 15.14
N PRO A 184 1.19 -20.11 15.35
CA PRO A 184 0.30 -20.48 16.43
C PRO A 184 -0.19 -21.92 16.19
N ASP A 185 0.30 -22.87 16.95
CA ASP A 185 -0.27 -24.22 17.01
C ASP A 185 -1.59 -24.07 17.80
N PRO A 186 -2.74 -24.25 17.16
CA PRO A 186 -4.04 -24.10 17.84
C PRO A 186 -4.24 -25.13 18.96
N THR A 187 -3.33 -26.10 19.12
CA THR A 187 -3.43 -27.19 20.10
C THR A 187 -2.47 -27.05 21.28
N GLN A 188 -1.45 -26.18 21.20
CA GLN A 188 -0.51 -25.93 22.29
C GLN A 188 -0.48 -24.43 22.61
N GLY A 189 -1.04 -24.08 23.74
CA GLY A 189 -1.00 -22.72 24.28
C GLY A 189 0.40 -22.33 24.80
N ASP A 190 1.40 -22.26 23.92
CA ASP A 190 2.74 -21.81 24.28
C ASP A 190 2.81 -20.28 24.34
N ILE A 191 2.39 -19.77 25.48
CA ILE A 191 2.41 -18.33 25.84
C ILE A 191 3.85 -17.76 25.86
N LYS A 192 4.90 -18.59 25.99
CA LYS A 192 6.27 -18.11 26.17
C LYS A 192 6.93 -17.56 24.92
N THR A 193 6.69 -18.15 23.75
CA THR A 193 7.32 -17.73 22.47
C THR A 193 6.69 -16.46 21.90
N VAL A 194 5.37 -16.31 22.07
CA VAL A 194 4.62 -15.11 21.67
C VAL A 194 5.08 -13.89 22.48
N ALA A 195 5.31 -14.06 23.80
CA ALA A 195 5.69 -12.94 24.66
C ALA A 195 7.12 -12.42 24.42
N ALA A 196 8.06 -13.26 23.98
CA ALA A 196 9.41 -12.82 23.60
C ALA A 196 9.37 -12.00 22.28
N SER A 197 8.60 -12.46 21.29
CA SER A 197 8.38 -11.75 20.04
C SER A 197 7.73 -10.37 20.25
N ASP A 198 6.72 -10.30 21.11
CA ASP A 198 6.03 -9.04 21.44
C ASP A 198 6.99 -8.02 22.10
N ALA A 199 7.82 -8.48 23.06
CA ALA A 199 8.77 -7.59 23.71
C ALA A 199 9.79 -7.00 22.74
N VAL A 200 10.25 -7.77 21.74
CA VAL A 200 11.16 -7.32 20.67
C VAL A 200 10.46 -6.32 19.77
N GLN A 201 9.26 -6.64 19.31
CA GLN A 201 8.47 -5.79 18.43
C GLN A 201 8.19 -4.41 19.06
N PHE A 202 7.91 -4.36 20.38
CA PHE A 202 7.67 -3.09 21.07
C PHE A 202 8.92 -2.22 21.19
N ASN A 203 10.10 -2.80 21.28
CA ASN A 203 11.35 -2.07 21.55
C ASN A 203 12.10 -1.65 20.27
N THR A 204 11.80 -2.25 19.11
CA THR A 204 12.39 -1.87 17.82
C THR A 204 11.68 -0.70 17.17
N HIS A 205 12.39 0.05 16.31
CA HIS A 205 11.85 1.20 15.60
C HIS A 205 10.96 0.81 14.43
N GLY A 206 11.26 -0.32 13.78
CA GLY A 206 10.49 -0.88 12.69
C GLY A 206 10.30 -2.38 12.84
N VAL A 207 9.27 -2.92 12.19
CA VAL A 207 9.00 -4.35 12.09
C VAL A 207 8.59 -4.67 10.66
N LEU A 208 9.34 -5.55 10.03
CA LEU A 208 9.04 -6.18 8.74
C LEU A 208 8.64 -7.62 9.02
N ARG A 209 7.57 -8.09 8.40
CA ARG A 209 7.09 -9.46 8.53
C ARG A 209 7.21 -10.19 7.19
N LEU A 210 7.79 -11.37 7.22
CA LEU A 210 7.91 -12.29 6.09
C LEU A 210 7.16 -13.59 6.39
N TRP A 211 6.34 -14.07 5.44
CA TRP A 211 5.66 -15.36 5.61
C TRP A 211 5.50 -16.07 4.26
N GLN A 212 5.05 -17.31 4.31
CA GLN A 212 4.70 -18.11 3.15
C GLN A 212 3.21 -18.44 3.19
N GLU A 213 2.59 -18.41 2.02
CA GLU A 213 1.19 -18.78 1.84
C GLU A 213 1.02 -19.61 0.58
N ASN A 214 0.08 -20.57 0.60
CA ASN A 214 -0.25 -21.35 -0.57
C ASN A 214 -1.21 -20.58 -1.46
N VAL A 215 -0.79 -20.23 -2.66
CA VAL A 215 -1.59 -19.53 -3.66
C VAL A 215 -1.66 -20.41 -4.91
N GLY A 216 -2.85 -20.88 -5.24
CA GLY A 216 -3.07 -21.68 -6.44
C GLY A 216 -2.38 -23.07 -6.46
N GLY A 217 -1.89 -23.56 -5.33
CA GLY A 217 -1.16 -24.84 -5.19
C GLY A 217 0.34 -24.67 -4.97
N ASP A 218 0.90 -23.50 -5.19
CA ASP A 218 2.30 -23.18 -4.99
C ASP A 218 2.51 -22.32 -3.73
N TYR A 219 3.68 -22.43 -3.09
CA TYR A 219 4.03 -21.59 -1.95
C TYR A 219 4.70 -20.30 -2.42
N HIS A 220 4.03 -19.19 -2.15
CA HIS A 220 4.51 -17.83 -2.39
C HIS A 220 5.00 -17.19 -1.09
N ARG A 221 5.95 -16.28 -1.20
CA ARG A 221 6.47 -15.51 -0.06
C ARG A 221 5.96 -14.10 -0.10
N PHE A 222 5.66 -13.58 1.07
CA PHE A 222 5.10 -12.24 1.23
C PHE A 222 5.87 -11.45 2.28
N LEU A 223 5.85 -10.13 2.11
CA LEU A 223 6.41 -9.15 3.04
C LEU A 223 5.39 -8.05 3.31
N GLU A 224 5.29 -7.64 4.56
CA GLU A 224 4.58 -6.43 4.96
C GLU A 224 5.40 -5.60 5.95
N VAL A 225 5.17 -4.29 5.95
CA VAL A 225 5.70 -3.38 6.96
C VAL A 225 4.66 -3.22 8.06
N VAL A 226 4.84 -3.95 9.17
CA VAL A 226 3.90 -3.93 10.30
C VAL A 226 3.96 -2.58 11.03
N LYS A 227 5.17 -1.99 11.10
CA LYS A 227 5.43 -0.75 11.82
C LYS A 227 6.74 -0.12 11.36
N MET A 228 6.76 1.23 11.22
CA MET A 228 7.98 2.00 11.06
C MET A 228 7.81 3.36 11.73
N ARG A 229 8.50 3.60 12.87
CA ARG A 229 8.35 4.85 13.63
C ARG A 229 9.05 6.00 12.92
N GLY A 230 8.34 7.11 12.77
CA GLY A 230 8.88 8.34 12.21
C GLY A 230 9.09 8.34 10.69
N VAL A 231 8.63 7.29 10.01
CA VAL A 231 8.64 7.18 8.55
C VAL A 231 7.27 6.72 8.09
N ASP A 232 6.68 7.42 7.14
CA ASP A 232 5.49 6.93 6.44
C ASP A 232 5.90 5.78 5.51
N HIS A 233 5.09 4.73 5.45
CA HIS A 233 5.40 3.51 4.72
C HIS A 233 4.16 2.88 4.09
N ASP A 234 4.35 2.11 3.04
CA ASP A 234 3.30 1.31 2.43
C ASP A 234 2.94 0.12 3.33
N THR A 235 1.68 0.06 3.76
CA THR A 235 1.15 -0.99 4.65
C THR A 235 0.61 -2.21 3.91
N ARG A 236 0.72 -2.24 2.57
CA ARG A 236 0.24 -3.34 1.76
C ARG A 236 1.14 -4.55 1.85
N VAL A 237 0.56 -5.71 1.52
CA VAL A 237 1.31 -6.97 1.36
C VAL A 237 2.00 -6.99 -0.01
N HIS A 238 3.27 -7.37 -0.02
CA HIS A 238 4.09 -7.48 -1.22
C HIS A 238 4.59 -8.90 -1.41
N GLU A 239 4.54 -9.41 -2.63
CA GLU A 239 5.12 -10.70 -2.96
C GLU A 239 6.65 -10.61 -3.10
N VAL A 240 7.35 -11.64 -2.61
CA VAL A 240 8.80 -11.70 -2.55
C VAL A 240 9.32 -12.95 -3.27
N SER A 241 10.35 -12.79 -4.06
CA SER A 241 11.07 -13.89 -4.70
C SER A 241 12.57 -13.82 -4.41
N PHE A 242 13.26 -14.96 -4.51
CA PHE A 242 14.72 -14.99 -4.41
C PHE A 242 15.34 -14.82 -5.80
N THR A 243 16.41 -14.04 -5.86
CA THR A 243 17.27 -13.87 -7.03
C THR A 243 18.72 -14.08 -6.63
N TYR A 244 19.62 -14.12 -7.61
CA TYR A 244 21.06 -14.15 -7.36
C TYR A 244 21.55 -12.96 -6.50
N GLU A 245 20.91 -11.79 -6.64
CA GLU A 245 21.25 -10.56 -5.90
C GLU A 245 20.61 -10.48 -4.51
N GLY A 246 19.78 -11.45 -4.13
CA GLY A 246 19.06 -11.49 -2.86
C GLY A 246 17.54 -11.50 -3.02
N LEU A 247 16.85 -10.85 -2.13
CA LEU A 247 15.41 -10.72 -2.08
C LEU A 247 14.93 -9.65 -3.08
N ARG A 248 14.04 -10.05 -3.98
CA ARG A 248 13.35 -9.15 -4.89
C ARG A 248 11.88 -9.06 -4.49
N ILE A 249 11.43 -7.86 -4.23
CA ILE A 249 10.01 -7.58 -3.99
C ILE A 249 9.37 -7.29 -5.35
N SER A 250 8.35 -8.06 -5.68
CA SER A 250 7.61 -7.85 -6.92
C SER A 250 6.75 -6.59 -6.77
N PRO A 251 6.90 -5.60 -7.67
CA PRO A 251 5.96 -4.50 -7.69
C PRO A 251 4.57 -5.06 -7.99
N ARG A 252 3.53 -4.56 -7.33
CA ARG A 252 2.16 -4.93 -7.70
C ARG A 252 1.96 -4.63 -9.18
N LEU A 253 1.47 -5.63 -9.91
CA LEU A 253 1.19 -5.47 -11.33
C LEU A 253 0.18 -4.33 -11.51
N ARG A 254 0.54 -3.34 -12.30
CA ARG A 254 -0.43 -2.46 -12.93
C ARG A 254 -1.21 -3.34 -13.91
N THR A 255 -2.53 -3.27 -13.90
CA THR A 255 -3.42 -4.19 -14.63
C THR A 255 -3.18 -4.26 -16.14
N HIS A 256 -2.40 -3.36 -16.69
CA HIS A 256 -1.98 -3.39 -18.09
C HIS A 256 -0.52 -2.94 -18.22
N PRO A 257 0.45 -3.87 -18.12
CA PRO A 257 1.84 -3.53 -18.43
C PRO A 257 1.98 -3.32 -19.93
N GLY A 258 2.12 -2.08 -20.36
CA GLY A 258 2.89 -1.78 -21.56
C GLY A 258 2.17 -1.32 -22.81
N GLU A 259 0.84 -1.31 -22.93
CA GLU A 259 0.27 -0.89 -24.21
C GLU A 259 -0.32 0.53 -24.26
N PHE A 260 -0.78 1.07 -23.15
CA PHE A 260 -1.28 2.46 -23.13
C PHE A 260 -1.31 3.03 -21.70
N VAL A 261 -0.35 3.88 -21.36
CA VAL A 261 -0.49 4.74 -20.17
C VAL A 261 -1.10 6.05 -20.66
N PRO A 262 -2.39 6.31 -20.42
CA PRO A 262 -2.99 7.58 -20.80
C PRO A 262 -2.22 8.72 -20.12
N SER A 263 -1.82 9.70 -20.89
CA SER A 263 -1.08 10.86 -20.38
C SER A 263 -1.99 11.99 -19.90
N ASP A 264 -3.29 11.91 -20.16
CA ASP A 264 -4.24 12.98 -19.84
C ASP A 264 -5.32 12.50 -18.87
N HIS A 265 -5.49 13.26 -17.78
CA HIS A 265 -6.41 12.96 -16.69
C HIS A 265 -7.29 14.17 -16.39
N MET A 266 -8.49 13.90 -15.93
CA MET A 266 -9.37 14.89 -15.31
C MET A 266 -9.20 14.82 -13.79
N SER A 267 -8.79 15.92 -13.16
CA SER A 267 -8.73 15.98 -11.69
C SER A 267 -10.11 15.76 -11.08
N THR A 268 -10.18 15.03 -9.99
CA THR A 268 -11.41 14.92 -9.18
C THR A 268 -11.66 16.16 -8.34
N GLY A 269 -10.67 17.06 -8.22
CA GLY A 269 -10.68 18.18 -7.29
C GLY A 269 -10.43 17.77 -5.83
N ILE A 270 -10.10 16.50 -5.58
CA ILE A 270 -9.83 15.94 -4.26
C ILE A 270 -8.40 15.40 -4.27
N PRO A 271 -7.42 16.16 -3.74
CA PRO A 271 -5.99 15.84 -3.90
C PRO A 271 -5.59 14.43 -3.46
N GLY A 272 -6.11 13.96 -2.32
CA GLY A 272 -5.85 12.60 -1.84
C GLY A 272 -6.42 11.53 -2.76
N LEU A 273 -7.57 11.78 -3.38
CA LEU A 273 -8.18 10.87 -4.35
C LEU A 273 -7.41 10.87 -5.68
N ASP A 274 -7.04 12.04 -6.18
CA ASP A 274 -6.21 12.14 -7.38
C ASP A 274 -4.89 11.39 -7.20
N SER A 275 -4.24 11.53 -6.05
CA SER A 275 -3.02 10.77 -5.72
C SER A 275 -3.27 9.26 -5.69
N LEU A 276 -4.38 8.81 -5.10
CA LEU A 276 -4.76 7.40 -5.02
C LEU A 276 -4.93 6.78 -6.42
N ILE A 277 -5.63 7.47 -7.33
CA ILE A 277 -5.95 6.97 -8.67
C ILE A 277 -4.88 7.29 -9.74
N GLY A 278 -3.75 7.89 -9.33
CA GLY A 278 -2.60 8.13 -10.22
C GLY A 278 -2.67 9.42 -11.04
N GLY A 279 -3.29 10.47 -10.49
CA GLY A 279 -3.33 11.82 -11.08
C GLY A 279 -4.71 12.31 -11.48
N GLY A 280 -5.74 11.49 -11.32
CA GLY A 280 -7.13 11.81 -11.69
C GLY A 280 -7.79 10.71 -12.53
N ILE A 281 -8.98 11.00 -13.06
CA ILE A 281 -9.72 10.09 -13.93
C ILE A 281 -9.12 10.15 -15.33
N VAL A 282 -8.84 8.99 -15.91
CA VAL A 282 -8.30 8.87 -17.26
C VAL A 282 -9.31 9.41 -18.27
N LYS A 283 -8.90 10.41 -19.10
CA LYS A 283 -9.72 10.92 -20.19
C LYS A 283 -9.83 9.90 -21.33
N GLY A 284 -10.98 9.85 -21.95
CA GLY A 284 -11.32 8.82 -22.93
C GLY A 284 -11.60 7.45 -22.33
N GLY A 285 -11.49 7.33 -20.99
CA GLY A 285 -11.76 6.12 -20.24
C GLY A 285 -12.99 6.22 -19.36
N THR A 286 -13.23 5.14 -18.60
CA THR A 286 -14.37 5.01 -17.70
C THR A 286 -13.90 4.77 -16.28
N LEU A 287 -14.39 5.60 -15.35
CA LEU A 287 -14.33 5.31 -13.92
C LEU A 287 -15.61 4.58 -13.50
N LEU A 288 -15.47 3.45 -12.85
CA LEU A 288 -16.52 2.78 -12.12
C LEU A 288 -16.42 3.13 -10.64
N LEU A 289 -17.52 3.60 -10.07
CA LEU A 289 -17.65 3.93 -8.65
C LEU A 289 -18.69 3.01 -8.01
N GLU A 290 -18.21 2.01 -7.30
CA GLU A 290 -19.04 1.06 -6.56
C GLU A 290 -19.25 1.54 -5.12
N HIS A 291 -20.43 1.25 -4.55
CA HIS A 291 -20.71 1.58 -3.16
C HIS A 291 -21.62 0.53 -2.52
N ASP A 292 -21.54 0.37 -1.20
CA ASP A 292 -22.30 -0.59 -0.40
C ASP A 292 -23.76 -0.14 -0.08
N GLY A 293 -24.19 0.99 -0.63
CA GLY A 293 -25.49 1.61 -0.33
C GLY A 293 -25.51 2.44 0.96
N GLN A 294 -24.48 2.37 1.79
CA GLN A 294 -24.30 3.22 2.98
C GLN A 294 -23.30 4.36 2.72
N ALA A 295 -22.25 4.06 1.97
CA ALA A 295 -21.29 5.06 1.54
C ALA A 295 -21.91 6.05 0.57
N SER A 296 -21.62 7.35 0.75
CA SER A 296 -22.17 8.42 -0.09
C SER A 296 -21.17 8.87 -1.15
N PRO A 297 -21.42 8.59 -2.44
CA PRO A 297 -20.56 9.08 -3.54
C PRO A 297 -20.82 10.57 -3.91
N HIS A 298 -21.81 11.21 -3.30
CA HIS A 298 -22.30 12.52 -3.73
C HIS A 298 -21.23 13.61 -3.71
N SER A 299 -20.28 13.59 -2.77
CA SER A 299 -19.20 14.57 -2.72
C SER A 299 -18.21 14.39 -3.86
N ILE A 300 -17.92 13.15 -4.28
CA ILE A 300 -17.11 12.88 -5.47
C ILE A 300 -17.82 13.45 -6.70
N LEU A 301 -19.10 13.10 -6.90
CA LEU A 301 -19.87 13.58 -8.05
C LEU A 301 -19.95 15.10 -8.09
N THR A 302 -20.16 15.75 -6.94
CA THR A 302 -20.21 17.20 -6.85
C THR A 302 -18.88 17.85 -7.25
N ASN A 303 -17.75 17.32 -6.75
CA ASN A 303 -16.43 17.82 -7.14
C ASN A 303 -16.16 17.62 -8.63
N LEU A 304 -16.50 16.46 -9.20
CA LEU A 304 -16.37 16.22 -10.63
C LEU A 304 -17.17 17.22 -11.47
N MET A 305 -18.41 17.50 -11.09
CA MET A 305 -19.22 18.51 -11.77
C MET A 305 -18.61 19.92 -11.65
N VAL A 306 -18.04 20.27 -10.49
CA VAL A 306 -17.29 21.52 -10.31
C VAL A 306 -16.08 21.58 -11.23
N GLN A 307 -15.27 20.51 -11.29
CA GLN A 307 -14.09 20.44 -12.16
C GLN A 307 -14.47 20.53 -13.65
N ALA A 308 -15.53 19.84 -14.06
CA ALA A 308 -16.04 19.92 -15.43
C ALA A 308 -16.45 21.35 -15.78
N ARG A 309 -17.16 22.03 -14.85
CA ARG A 309 -17.60 23.41 -15.03
C ARG A 309 -16.42 24.39 -15.16
N GLU A 310 -15.40 24.23 -14.32
CA GLU A 310 -14.16 25.03 -14.36
C GLU A 310 -13.38 24.81 -15.66
N ALA A 311 -13.43 23.58 -16.21
CA ALA A 311 -12.82 23.24 -17.50
C ALA A 311 -13.68 23.62 -18.73
N GLY A 312 -14.87 24.16 -18.53
CA GLY A 312 -15.81 24.51 -19.62
C GLY A 312 -16.41 23.29 -20.32
N MET A 313 -16.42 22.12 -19.67
CA MET A 313 -17.01 20.89 -20.18
C MET A 313 -18.50 20.83 -19.86
N PRO A 314 -19.40 20.57 -20.82
CA PRO A 314 -20.78 20.23 -20.53
C PRO A 314 -20.88 18.94 -19.73
N ILE A 315 -21.97 18.84 -18.95
CA ILE A 315 -22.21 17.72 -18.03
C ILE A 315 -23.48 16.99 -18.46
N THR A 316 -23.40 15.68 -18.63
CA THR A 316 -24.56 14.79 -18.73
C THR A 316 -24.71 14.01 -17.45
N ILE A 317 -25.92 13.95 -16.89
CA ILE A 317 -26.16 13.20 -15.66
C ILE A 317 -27.46 12.37 -15.76
N ILE A 318 -27.34 11.07 -15.44
CA ILE A 318 -28.46 10.23 -14.98
C ILE A 318 -28.40 10.30 -13.45
N PRO A 319 -29.33 11.05 -12.80
CA PRO A 319 -29.23 11.29 -11.38
C PRO A 319 -29.32 10.00 -10.54
N PRO A 320 -28.53 9.89 -9.47
CA PRO A 320 -28.69 8.84 -8.51
C PRO A 320 -30.10 8.79 -7.90
N VAL A 321 -30.58 7.58 -7.64
CA VAL A 321 -31.94 7.37 -7.07
C VAL A 321 -32.08 8.07 -5.71
N GLU A 322 -30.99 8.19 -4.95
CA GLU A 322 -30.94 8.84 -3.63
C GLU A 322 -30.91 10.37 -3.71
N LEU A 323 -30.74 10.93 -4.92
CA LEU A 323 -30.74 12.39 -5.13
C LEU A 323 -32.04 12.85 -5.82
N PRO A 324 -33.13 13.07 -5.06
CA PRO A 324 -34.37 13.58 -5.63
C PRO A 324 -34.17 14.97 -6.25
N PRO A 325 -35.03 15.40 -7.22
CA PRO A 325 -34.88 16.61 -7.99
C PRO A 325 -34.57 17.86 -7.16
N LYS A 326 -35.25 18.04 -6.04
CA LYS A 326 -35.06 19.23 -5.16
C LYS A 326 -33.65 19.25 -4.57
N ARG A 327 -33.14 18.10 -4.14
CA ARG A 327 -31.82 18.02 -3.50
C ARG A 327 -30.70 18.20 -4.54
N LEU A 328 -30.82 17.56 -5.70
CA LEU A 328 -29.84 17.73 -6.77
C LEU A 328 -29.82 19.20 -7.26
N ARG A 329 -30.98 19.84 -7.40
CA ARG A 329 -31.06 21.25 -7.74
C ARG A 329 -30.30 22.12 -6.71
N THR A 330 -30.56 21.92 -5.42
CA THR A 330 -29.86 22.66 -4.36
C THR A 330 -28.36 22.53 -4.47
N ILE A 331 -27.86 21.32 -4.69
CA ILE A 331 -26.42 21.06 -4.84
C ILE A 331 -25.86 21.80 -6.07
N ILE A 332 -26.56 21.75 -7.19
CA ILE A 332 -26.11 22.42 -8.42
C ILE A 332 -26.12 23.92 -8.23
N ASP A 333 -27.23 24.51 -7.72
CA ASP A 333 -27.39 25.95 -7.54
C ASP A 333 -26.37 26.54 -6.56
N GLU A 334 -26.03 25.79 -5.48
CA GLU A 334 -25.13 26.30 -4.45
C GLU A 334 -23.63 26.09 -4.81
N ARG A 335 -23.30 25.07 -5.61
CA ARG A 335 -21.90 24.64 -5.75
C ARG A 335 -21.35 24.68 -7.17
N ILE A 336 -22.20 24.66 -8.19
CA ILE A 336 -21.79 24.52 -9.60
C ILE A 336 -22.23 25.77 -10.40
N GLY A 337 -23.47 26.22 -10.24
CA GLY A 337 -24.05 27.37 -10.92
C GLY A 337 -25.57 27.26 -11.05
N ASP A 338 -26.23 28.29 -11.52
CA ASP A 338 -27.68 28.30 -11.71
C ASP A 338 -28.10 27.14 -12.66
N MET A 339 -28.84 26.19 -12.14
CA MET A 339 -29.25 25.00 -12.89
C MET A 339 -30.10 25.33 -14.11
N GLU A 340 -30.95 26.37 -14.04
CA GLU A 340 -31.79 26.77 -15.15
C GLU A 340 -30.96 27.36 -16.30
N GLU A 341 -29.96 28.16 -15.96
CA GLU A 341 -29.02 28.72 -16.93
C GLU A 341 -28.20 27.60 -17.58
N LEU A 342 -27.67 26.64 -16.80
CA LEU A 342 -26.89 25.53 -17.28
C LEU A 342 -27.70 24.65 -18.26
N LEU A 343 -28.98 24.38 -17.94
CA LEU A 343 -29.87 23.64 -18.83
C LEU A 343 -30.21 24.45 -20.11
N ALA A 344 -30.35 25.75 -20.00
CA ALA A 344 -30.70 26.60 -21.14
C ALA A 344 -29.53 26.78 -22.13
N THR A 345 -28.29 26.73 -21.65
CA THR A 345 -27.06 27.01 -22.40
C THR A 345 -26.29 25.76 -22.87
N ASP A 346 -26.92 24.59 -22.85
CA ASP A 346 -26.33 23.31 -23.24
C ASP A 346 -25.08 22.93 -22.42
N GLN A 347 -24.99 23.40 -21.16
CA GLN A 347 -23.92 23.08 -20.21
C GLN A 347 -24.31 21.97 -19.25
N LEU A 348 -25.60 21.65 -19.16
CA LEU A 348 -26.13 20.54 -18.36
C LEU A 348 -27.21 19.81 -19.15
N PHE A 349 -27.07 18.49 -19.20
CA PHE A 349 -28.06 17.57 -19.77
C PHE A 349 -28.50 16.58 -18.70
N LEU A 350 -29.79 16.46 -18.46
CA LEU A 350 -30.37 15.57 -17.47
C LEU A 350 -31.17 14.48 -18.16
N VAL A 351 -30.85 13.23 -17.88
CA VAL A 351 -31.56 12.06 -18.43
C VAL A 351 -32.35 11.39 -17.32
N ASP A 352 -33.68 11.48 -17.38
CA ASP A 352 -34.64 11.09 -16.34
C ASP A 352 -35.32 9.77 -16.69
N PHE A 353 -34.74 8.66 -16.27
CA PHE A 353 -35.35 7.32 -16.37
C PHE A 353 -36.48 7.10 -15.38
N ALA A 354 -36.47 7.78 -14.26
CA ALA A 354 -37.49 7.63 -13.22
C ALA A 354 -38.78 8.43 -13.47
N ASN A 355 -38.76 9.29 -14.47
CA ASN A 355 -39.88 10.18 -14.84
C ASN A 355 -40.36 11.08 -13.67
N ILE A 356 -39.42 11.58 -12.88
CA ILE A 356 -39.68 12.41 -11.69
C ILE A 356 -39.40 13.91 -11.91
N TRP A 357 -38.77 14.28 -13.02
CA TRP A 357 -38.47 15.65 -13.35
C TRP A 357 -39.59 16.31 -14.20
N GLU A 358 -39.82 17.60 -13.99
CA GLU A 358 -40.76 18.34 -14.78
C GLU A 358 -40.31 18.45 -16.25
N ASN A 359 -41.19 18.09 -17.18
CA ASN A 359 -40.89 18.00 -18.63
C ASN A 359 -40.92 19.37 -19.35
N THR A 360 -40.81 20.48 -18.64
CA THR A 360 -40.95 21.82 -19.22
C THR A 360 -39.62 22.45 -19.63
N LYS A 361 -38.49 21.76 -19.44
CA LYS A 361 -37.18 22.37 -19.61
C LYS A 361 -36.39 21.77 -20.78
N ARG A 362 -35.71 22.65 -21.52
CA ARG A 362 -34.71 22.26 -22.48
C ARG A 362 -33.63 21.41 -21.75
N ASN A 363 -33.19 20.34 -22.35
CA ASN A 363 -32.15 19.43 -21.83
C ASN A 363 -32.53 18.60 -20.59
N VAL A 364 -33.82 18.41 -20.31
CA VAL A 364 -34.34 17.34 -19.46
C VAL A 364 -34.99 16.31 -20.38
N PHE A 365 -34.37 15.14 -20.50
CA PHE A 365 -34.77 14.08 -21.42
C PHE A 365 -35.41 12.92 -20.68
N LYS A 366 -36.48 12.36 -21.24
CA LYS A 366 -37.17 11.18 -20.74
C LYS A 366 -37.12 10.08 -21.79
N PRO A 367 -36.22 9.11 -21.67
CA PRO A 367 -36.03 8.06 -22.69
C PRO A 367 -37.29 7.31 -23.07
N GLN A 368 -38.24 7.15 -22.13
CA GLN A 368 -39.50 6.43 -22.36
C GLN A 368 -40.49 7.17 -23.28
N GLU A 369 -40.30 8.49 -23.47
CA GLU A 369 -41.16 9.31 -24.34
C GLU A 369 -40.69 9.28 -25.81
N HIS A 370 -39.53 8.63 -26.08
CA HIS A 370 -38.96 8.49 -27.41
C HIS A 370 -39.26 7.12 -28.00
N ASP A 371 -39.97 7.08 -29.14
CA ASP A 371 -40.29 5.84 -29.87
C ASP A 371 -39.01 5.12 -30.35
N THR A 372 -39.09 3.79 -30.40
CA THR A 372 -38.18 2.78 -31.00
C THR A 372 -36.68 2.84 -30.73
N ASP A 373 -36.04 4.02 -30.58
CA ASP A 373 -34.59 4.17 -30.33
C ASP A 373 -34.28 4.68 -28.93
N GLY A 374 -35.30 4.92 -28.10
CA GLY A 374 -35.22 5.23 -26.67
C GLY A 374 -33.98 6.01 -26.18
N PRO A 375 -33.16 5.39 -25.33
CA PRO A 375 -31.96 6.04 -24.79
C PRO A 375 -30.94 6.49 -25.83
N ALA A 376 -30.73 5.72 -26.90
CA ALA A 376 -29.77 6.06 -27.96
C ALA A 376 -30.13 7.35 -28.67
N ALA A 377 -31.45 7.62 -28.88
CA ALA A 377 -31.91 8.88 -29.50
C ALA A 377 -31.63 10.09 -28.60
N VAL A 378 -31.79 9.91 -27.27
CA VAL A 378 -31.47 10.94 -26.29
C VAL A 378 -29.97 11.28 -26.33
N PHE A 379 -29.11 10.29 -26.25
CA PHE A 379 -27.66 10.49 -26.25
C PHE A 379 -27.16 11.09 -27.59
N ARG A 380 -27.70 10.69 -28.74
CA ARG A 380 -27.40 11.38 -30.03
C ARG A 380 -27.80 12.86 -29.99
N THR A 381 -28.94 13.18 -29.40
CA THR A 381 -29.39 14.58 -29.28
C THR A 381 -28.46 15.39 -28.38
N ILE A 382 -27.96 14.78 -27.30
CA ILE A 382 -26.97 15.40 -26.40
C ILE A 382 -25.64 15.61 -27.15
N ASP A 383 -25.19 14.62 -27.90
CA ASP A 383 -23.97 14.70 -28.71
C ASP A 383 -24.03 15.79 -29.76
N ASP A 384 -25.13 15.88 -30.50
CA ASP A 384 -25.36 16.96 -31.47
C ASP A 384 -25.32 18.37 -30.81
N ARG A 385 -25.79 18.51 -29.56
CA ARG A 385 -25.81 19.78 -28.85
C ARG A 385 -24.49 20.18 -28.24
N ARG A 386 -23.70 19.20 -27.75
CA ARG A 386 -22.37 19.49 -27.20
C ARG A 386 -21.35 19.82 -28.30
N GLY A 387 -21.57 19.31 -29.53
CA GLY A 387 -20.63 19.45 -30.64
C GLY A 387 -19.27 18.84 -30.34
N ASP A 388 -18.19 19.55 -30.66
CA ASP A 388 -16.80 19.07 -30.47
C ASP A 388 -16.27 19.25 -29.02
N GLN A 389 -17.12 19.61 -28.07
CA GLN A 389 -16.69 19.82 -26.66
C GLN A 389 -16.56 18.49 -25.93
N SER A 390 -15.44 18.30 -25.23
CA SER A 390 -15.29 17.19 -24.28
C SER A 390 -16.32 17.31 -23.17
N MET A 391 -16.87 16.18 -22.70
CA MET A 391 -18.01 16.14 -21.79
C MET A 391 -17.71 15.26 -20.56
N LEU A 392 -18.22 15.66 -19.41
CA LEU A 392 -18.34 14.79 -18.26
C LEU A 392 -19.69 14.07 -18.29
N THR A 393 -19.68 12.73 -18.25
CA THR A 393 -20.90 11.92 -18.20
C THR A 393 -20.95 11.15 -16.88
N ILE A 394 -22.00 11.36 -16.09
CA ILE A 394 -22.24 10.68 -14.81
C ILE A 394 -23.51 9.83 -14.95
N LEU A 395 -23.37 8.53 -14.82
CA LEU A 395 -24.41 7.55 -15.11
C LEU A 395 -24.68 6.68 -13.87
N ASN A 396 -25.82 6.85 -13.22
CA ASN A 396 -26.30 5.91 -12.23
C ASN A 396 -27.00 4.75 -12.92
N VAL A 397 -26.44 3.54 -12.80
CA VAL A 397 -26.96 2.33 -13.44
C VAL A 397 -28.28 1.91 -12.80
N GLU A 398 -28.41 2.02 -11.48
CA GLU A 398 -29.61 1.65 -10.73
C GLU A 398 -30.85 2.43 -11.16
N ALA A 399 -30.67 3.71 -11.51
CA ALA A 399 -31.76 4.57 -11.98
C ALA A 399 -32.36 4.09 -13.32
N GLN A 400 -31.67 3.24 -14.06
CA GLN A 400 -32.08 2.72 -15.35
C GLN A 400 -32.81 1.37 -15.23
N LEU A 401 -32.57 0.58 -14.16
CA LEU A 401 -33.11 -0.75 -13.95
C LEU A 401 -34.65 -0.85 -14.01
N PRO A 402 -35.43 0.17 -13.57
CA PRO A 402 -36.91 0.08 -13.69
C PRO A 402 -37.42 0.09 -15.13
N VAL A 403 -36.58 0.48 -16.09
CA VAL A 403 -36.97 0.71 -17.50
C VAL A 403 -36.23 -0.21 -18.44
N LEU A 404 -34.99 -0.59 -18.15
CA LEU A 404 -34.12 -1.35 -19.01
C LEU A 404 -33.78 -2.70 -18.37
N SER A 405 -33.74 -3.73 -19.20
CA SER A 405 -33.21 -5.05 -18.83
C SER A 405 -31.68 -5.05 -18.85
N ASP A 406 -31.07 -6.05 -18.22
CA ASP A 406 -29.62 -6.24 -18.22
C ASP A 406 -29.02 -6.29 -19.63
N ASP A 407 -29.70 -6.94 -20.58
CA ASP A 407 -29.25 -7.01 -21.97
C ASP A 407 -29.33 -5.66 -22.68
N GLU A 408 -30.35 -4.86 -22.42
CA GLU A 408 -30.46 -3.50 -22.95
C GLU A 408 -29.40 -2.58 -22.38
N LEU A 409 -29.09 -2.69 -21.07
CA LEU A 409 -28.01 -1.94 -20.43
C LEU A 409 -26.66 -2.27 -21.03
N ARG A 410 -26.35 -3.56 -21.28
CA ARG A 410 -25.11 -3.98 -21.95
C ARG A 410 -25.02 -3.42 -23.38
N GLN A 411 -26.13 -3.49 -24.13
CA GLN A 411 -26.17 -2.97 -25.52
C GLN A 411 -25.96 -1.45 -25.56
N ILE A 412 -26.61 -0.71 -24.66
CA ILE A 412 -26.46 0.75 -24.59
C ILE A 412 -25.02 1.10 -24.23
N ARG A 413 -24.42 0.44 -23.24
CA ARG A 413 -23.04 0.68 -22.81
C ARG A 413 -22.04 0.46 -23.96
N LEU A 414 -22.18 -0.65 -24.70
CA LEU A 414 -21.34 -0.92 -25.86
C LEU A 414 -21.56 0.11 -27.00
N TRP A 415 -22.81 0.52 -27.20
CA TRP A 415 -23.15 1.51 -28.20
C TRP A 415 -22.59 2.90 -27.84
N GLU A 416 -22.63 3.29 -26.57
CA GLU A 416 -22.02 4.54 -26.04
C GLU A 416 -20.53 4.57 -26.29
N GLU A 417 -19.81 3.48 -25.99
CA GLU A 417 -18.35 3.38 -26.23
C GLU A 417 -17.99 3.54 -27.70
N GLU A 418 -18.78 2.95 -28.59
CA GLU A 418 -18.47 2.98 -30.03
C GLU A 418 -18.86 4.30 -30.70
N ASN A 419 -19.92 4.96 -30.21
CA ASN A 419 -20.56 6.05 -30.96
C ASN A 419 -20.53 7.42 -30.27
N LEU A 420 -20.33 7.51 -28.97
CA LEU A 420 -20.46 8.76 -28.22
C LEU A 420 -19.15 9.28 -27.65
N TYR A 421 -18.27 8.38 -27.18
CA TYR A 421 -17.10 8.84 -26.44
C TYR A 421 -15.99 9.38 -27.31
N MET A 422 -15.58 10.60 -26.99
CA MET A 422 -14.40 11.25 -27.58
C MET A 422 -13.18 11.06 -26.67
N PRO A 423 -11.95 11.14 -27.22
CA PRO A 423 -10.73 10.97 -26.40
C PRO A 423 -10.59 11.94 -25.22
N GLY A 424 -11.28 13.09 -25.27
CA GLY A 424 -11.29 14.10 -24.19
C GLY A 424 -12.40 13.91 -23.16
N ASP A 425 -13.33 12.98 -23.38
CA ASP A 425 -14.47 12.76 -22.48
C ASP A 425 -14.04 12.06 -21.19
N THR A 426 -14.86 12.22 -20.17
CA THR A 426 -14.72 11.51 -18.88
C THR A 426 -16.06 10.90 -18.51
N SER A 427 -16.11 9.58 -18.35
CA SER A 427 -17.33 8.86 -18.02
C SER A 427 -17.21 8.21 -16.65
N VAL A 428 -18.24 8.42 -15.83
CA VAL A 428 -18.33 7.84 -14.48
C VAL A 428 -19.63 7.04 -14.39
N TYR A 429 -19.51 5.75 -14.22
CA TYR A 429 -20.62 4.86 -13.88
C TYR A 429 -20.64 4.63 -12.39
N MET A 430 -21.82 4.58 -11.81
CA MET A 430 -21.95 4.28 -10.39
C MET A 430 -23.12 3.33 -10.13
N PHE A 431 -22.94 2.42 -9.19
CA PHE A 431 -23.98 1.51 -8.69
C PHE A 431 -23.58 0.85 -7.36
N ASN A 432 -24.58 0.28 -6.69
CA ASN A 432 -24.38 -0.68 -5.63
C ASN A 432 -24.42 -2.10 -6.25
N PRO A 433 -23.33 -2.89 -6.21
CA PRO A 433 -23.29 -4.23 -6.78
C PRO A 433 -24.42 -5.15 -6.27
N ALA A 434 -24.89 -4.96 -5.04
CA ALA A 434 -25.98 -5.74 -4.47
C ALA A 434 -27.35 -5.52 -5.14
N THR A 435 -27.50 -4.49 -5.98
CA THR A 435 -28.73 -4.16 -6.70
C THR A 435 -28.76 -4.68 -8.13
N LEU A 436 -27.61 -5.12 -8.66
CA LEU A 436 -27.44 -5.65 -9.99
C LEU A 436 -27.33 -7.19 -9.97
N SER A 437 -27.52 -7.84 -11.15
CA SER A 437 -27.07 -9.23 -11.30
C SER A 437 -25.55 -9.30 -11.30
N ASP A 438 -24.99 -10.41 -10.79
CA ASP A 438 -23.53 -10.63 -10.78
C ASP A 438 -22.91 -10.50 -12.18
N GLU A 439 -23.65 -10.95 -13.22
CA GLU A 439 -23.20 -10.86 -14.61
C GLU A 439 -23.19 -9.43 -15.15
N LEU A 440 -24.13 -8.59 -14.73
CA LEU A 440 -24.16 -7.19 -15.15
C LEU A 440 -23.09 -6.37 -14.42
N ALA A 441 -22.93 -6.59 -13.11
CA ALA A 441 -21.85 -5.95 -12.32
C ALA A 441 -20.48 -6.29 -12.92
N ALA A 442 -20.18 -7.58 -13.13
CA ALA A 442 -18.95 -8.03 -13.76
C ALA A 442 -18.71 -7.44 -15.17
N PHE A 443 -19.78 -7.23 -15.94
CA PHE A 443 -19.68 -6.57 -17.24
C PHE A 443 -19.17 -5.14 -17.13
N TYR A 444 -19.70 -4.35 -16.19
CA TYR A 444 -19.24 -2.98 -15.94
C TYR A 444 -17.82 -2.95 -15.38
N GLU A 445 -17.48 -3.82 -14.42
CA GLU A 445 -16.14 -3.94 -13.83
C GLU A 445 -15.07 -4.27 -14.89
N ASN A 446 -15.36 -5.23 -15.76
CA ASN A 446 -14.43 -5.64 -16.83
C ASN A 446 -14.22 -4.52 -17.85
N GLY A 447 -15.26 -3.76 -18.19
CA GLY A 447 -15.20 -2.65 -19.16
C GLY A 447 -14.60 -1.37 -18.59
N ALA A 448 -14.50 -1.20 -17.27
CA ALA A 448 -13.97 0.00 -16.66
C ALA A 448 -12.43 0.08 -16.77
N TRP A 449 -11.89 1.30 -16.97
CA TRP A 449 -10.45 1.57 -16.92
C TRP A 449 -9.96 1.76 -15.49
N GLN A 450 -10.80 2.37 -14.66
CA GLN A 450 -10.54 2.57 -13.23
C GLN A 450 -11.76 2.13 -12.44
N THR A 451 -11.54 1.47 -11.30
CA THR A 451 -12.60 1.04 -10.39
C THR A 451 -12.27 1.47 -8.98
N LEU A 452 -13.18 2.21 -8.37
CA LEU A 452 -13.17 2.60 -6.97
C LEU A 452 -14.33 1.93 -6.25
N GLU A 453 -14.04 1.33 -5.11
CA GLU A 453 -15.04 0.77 -4.20
C GLU A 453 -15.13 1.63 -2.94
N MET A 454 -16.35 1.92 -2.48
CA MET A 454 -16.63 2.69 -1.28
C MET A 454 -17.55 1.93 -0.34
N TRP A 455 -17.23 1.90 0.93
CA TRP A 455 -18.08 1.27 1.95
C TRP A 455 -17.98 1.96 3.30
N VAL A 456 -18.95 1.67 4.17
CA VAL A 456 -18.98 2.12 5.56
C VAL A 456 -18.79 0.92 6.47
N THR A 457 -17.86 1.01 7.42
CA THR A 457 -17.63 -0.04 8.42
C THR A 457 -18.68 0.01 9.52
N ASP A 458 -18.77 -1.06 10.32
CA ASP A 458 -19.65 -1.15 11.50
C ASP A 458 -19.40 0.00 12.51
N ASN A 459 -18.21 0.59 12.52
CA ASN A 459 -17.86 1.73 13.36
C ASN A 459 -18.27 3.08 12.74
N GLY A 460 -18.94 3.09 11.59
CA GLY A 460 -19.39 4.30 10.90
C GLY A 460 -18.28 5.08 10.17
N LEU A 461 -17.13 4.46 9.92
CA LEU A 461 -16.05 5.06 9.13
C LEU A 461 -16.23 4.69 7.65
N GLN A 462 -16.13 5.69 6.78
CA GLN A 462 -16.19 5.46 5.34
C GLN A 462 -14.79 5.28 4.76
N TYR A 463 -14.63 4.26 3.95
CA TYR A 463 -13.39 3.96 3.22
C TYR A 463 -13.62 4.00 1.71
N ILE A 464 -12.51 4.17 1.00
CA ILE A 464 -12.41 4.05 -0.46
C ILE A 464 -11.18 3.23 -0.81
N GLU A 465 -11.32 2.32 -1.77
CA GLU A 465 -10.24 1.49 -2.29
C GLU A 465 -10.14 1.58 -3.80
N LEU A 466 -8.92 1.64 -4.32
CA LEU A 466 -8.66 1.55 -5.75
C LEU A 466 -8.50 0.08 -6.14
N GLN A 467 -9.53 -0.50 -6.78
CA GLN A 467 -9.53 -1.89 -7.23
C GLN A 467 -8.81 -2.08 -8.57
N LYS A 468 -8.98 -1.14 -9.50
CA LYS A 468 -8.43 -1.21 -10.85
C LYS A 468 -7.99 0.18 -11.32
N SER A 469 -6.80 0.30 -11.93
CA SER A 469 -6.34 1.51 -12.61
C SER A 469 -5.13 1.20 -13.47
N PRO A 470 -4.91 1.88 -14.60
CA PRO A 470 -3.65 1.82 -15.35
C PRO A 470 -2.50 2.51 -14.60
N SER A 471 -2.81 3.34 -13.62
CA SER A 471 -1.89 4.06 -12.74
C SER A 471 -2.46 4.14 -11.33
N GLY A 472 -1.67 4.58 -10.34
CA GLY A 472 -2.14 4.74 -8.97
C GLY A 472 -1.83 3.54 -8.06
N PHE A 473 -2.43 3.58 -6.87
CA PHE A 473 -2.10 2.67 -5.76
C PHE A 473 -3.17 1.59 -5.59
N MET A 474 -3.28 0.67 -6.54
CA MET A 474 -4.26 -0.42 -6.52
C MET A 474 -4.20 -1.25 -5.23
N GLY A 475 -5.38 -1.65 -4.73
CA GLY A 475 -5.58 -2.37 -3.48
C GLY A 475 -5.20 -1.54 -2.26
N SER A 476 -5.13 -0.21 -2.39
CA SER A 476 -4.95 0.70 -1.26
C SER A 476 -6.30 1.19 -0.78
N THR A 477 -6.59 0.88 0.48
CA THR A 477 -7.76 1.37 1.20
C THR A 477 -7.41 2.68 1.91
N ARG A 478 -8.26 3.70 1.80
CA ARG A 478 -8.07 5.03 2.42
C ARG A 478 -9.33 5.50 3.11
N LEU A 479 -9.13 6.16 4.26
CA LEU A 479 -10.20 6.78 5.01
C LEU A 479 -10.72 8.00 4.25
N VAL A 480 -12.05 8.15 4.22
CA VAL A 480 -12.77 9.31 3.67
C VAL A 480 -13.27 10.17 4.82
N GLU A 481 -12.95 11.44 4.78
CA GLU A 481 -13.45 12.45 5.72
C GLU A 481 -14.31 13.46 4.97
N TYR A 482 -15.48 13.80 5.53
CA TYR A 482 -16.33 14.88 5.00
C TYR A 482 -15.99 16.20 5.67
N ILE A 483 -15.91 17.26 4.85
CA ILE A 483 -15.62 18.63 5.28
C ILE A 483 -16.67 19.58 4.72
N GLU A 484 -16.91 20.71 5.41
CA GLU A 484 -17.93 21.69 5.00
C GLU A 484 -17.50 22.50 3.78
N ASP A 485 -16.22 22.85 3.72
CA ASP A 485 -15.64 23.64 2.64
C ASP A 485 -15.22 22.77 1.44
N LYS A 486 -15.08 23.40 0.25
CA LYS A 486 -14.52 22.76 -0.95
C LYS A 486 -13.12 22.20 -0.64
N PRO A 487 -12.83 20.93 -0.97
CA PRO A 487 -13.54 20.02 -1.87
C PRO A 487 -14.64 19.14 -1.23
N TYR A 488 -15.22 19.47 -0.12
CA TYR A 488 -16.33 18.78 0.57
C TYR A 488 -16.01 17.40 1.12
N MET A 489 -14.84 16.86 0.83
CA MET A 489 -14.29 15.64 1.38
C MET A 489 -12.77 15.62 1.27
N ARG A 490 -12.15 14.78 2.08
CA ARG A 490 -10.73 14.44 2.00
C ARG A 490 -10.58 12.93 1.91
N VAL A 491 -9.59 12.50 1.17
CA VAL A 491 -9.12 11.12 1.15
C VAL A 491 -7.70 11.13 1.68
N GLN A 492 -7.41 10.25 2.63
CA GLN A 492 -6.06 10.10 3.16
C GLN A 492 -5.07 9.82 2.02
N GLN A 493 -3.98 10.57 1.96
CA GLN A 493 -2.99 10.39 0.91
C GLN A 493 -2.28 9.03 1.01
N PRO A 494 -2.00 8.36 -0.11
CA PRO A 494 -1.19 7.17 -0.11
C PRO A 494 0.26 7.49 0.29
N PRO A 495 0.97 6.52 0.93
CA PRO A 495 2.39 6.69 1.27
C PRO A 495 3.22 6.98 0.02
N GLY A 496 4.21 7.87 0.14
CA GLY A 496 5.10 8.22 -0.97
C GLY A 496 4.52 9.15 -2.04
N ALA A 497 3.27 9.58 -1.91
CA ALA A 497 2.77 10.73 -2.65
C ALA A 497 3.40 11.98 -2.05
N GLY A 498 4.53 12.41 -2.62
CA GLY A 498 5.31 13.55 -2.12
C GLY A 498 4.41 14.75 -1.82
N SER A 499 4.56 15.32 -0.65
CA SER A 499 3.96 16.57 -0.24
C SER A 499 4.44 17.69 -1.15
N THR A 500 3.74 17.95 -2.23
CA THR A 500 3.71 19.26 -2.85
C THR A 500 2.79 20.15 -2.00
N GLU A 501 3.13 20.34 -0.73
CA GLU A 501 2.68 21.51 -0.01
C GLU A 501 3.37 22.71 -0.64
N SER A 502 2.62 23.42 -1.48
CA SER A 502 2.91 24.81 -1.74
C SER A 502 2.93 25.54 -0.40
N THR A 503 4.11 25.90 0.06
CA THR A 503 4.29 26.94 1.07
C THR A 503 3.52 28.18 0.59
N LEU A 504 2.30 28.32 1.06
CA LEU A 504 1.65 29.62 1.09
C LEU A 504 2.44 30.45 2.11
N ASP A 505 3.22 31.33 1.54
CA ASP A 505 3.97 32.41 2.14
C ASP A 505 3.10 33.13 3.18
N ASP A 506 3.38 32.89 4.45
CA ASP A 506 2.91 33.71 5.56
C ASP A 506 3.72 35.01 5.55
N GLY A 507 3.40 35.85 4.57
CA GLY A 507 3.90 37.22 4.46
C GLY A 507 3.26 38.10 5.54
N GLY A 508 4.05 38.34 6.60
CA GLY A 508 3.71 39.14 7.73
C GLY A 508 3.31 40.59 7.42
N GLN A 509 2.53 41.12 8.22
CA GLN A 509 2.73 42.38 8.96
C GLN A 509 1.68 42.48 10.06
#